data_58294ea1fa954210f07daf341f0d091f
#
_entry.id   58294ea1fa954210f07daf341f0d091f
#
_cell.length_a   1.000
_cell.length_b   1.000
_cell.length_c   1.000
_cell.angle_alpha   90.00
_cell.angle_beta   90.00
_cell.angle_gamma   90.00
#
_symmetry.space_group_name_H-M   'P 1'
#
loop_
_entity.id
_entity.type
_entity.pdbx_description
1 polymer ?
#
loop_
_entity_poly.entity_id
_entity_poly.type
_entity_poly.pdbx_seq_one_letter_code
_entity_poly.pdbx_strand_id
1 'polypeptide(L)'
;MPIRIPDALPAAAQLESENIFVMTEYRALHQDIRPLRVLILNLMPTKIATETQIMRKLSNTPLQVEVDLLRTKTHKATHVSAGHLETFYRTFDDIRDIHYDGLIITGAPVEQMPFEEVDYWPELCQIMDWSTTHVHSTLHICWGAQAGLYHHYGIQKYDLPAKASGVFEHYLVKPQSPLVRGFDDRFYAVHSRNTDVRREDVEAEPQLEVVAVSDEVGLYIVKSTDSRRFFVFGHPEYDTDTLRLEYERDVKRGLNPEVPAHYFPGDDPAAEPRNVWRSQAQLLYTNWLNYYVYQTTPYDLARAGEEH
;
A
#
# COMPACT_ATOMS: atom_id res chain seq x y z
N MET A 1 -16.78 -10.57 4.72
CA MET A 1 -16.80 -10.32 6.18
C MET A 1 -15.85 -9.17 6.47
N PRO A 2 -16.10 -8.38 7.52
CA PRO A 2 -15.31 -7.17 7.77
C PRO A 2 -13.93 -7.47 8.32
N ILE A 3 -13.05 -6.44 8.33
CA ILE A 3 -11.76 -6.52 9.01
C ILE A 3 -11.98 -6.68 10.52
N ARG A 4 -11.09 -7.46 11.16
CA ARG A 4 -11.00 -7.53 12.62
C ARG A 4 -9.90 -6.57 13.09
N ILE A 5 -10.24 -5.66 13.99
CA ILE A 5 -9.36 -4.64 14.53
C ILE A 5 -9.54 -4.52 16.06
N PRO A 6 -8.52 -4.03 16.78
CA PRO A 6 -8.66 -3.74 18.21
C PRO A 6 -9.81 -2.77 18.48
N ASP A 7 -10.63 -3.05 19.52
CA ASP A 7 -11.79 -2.24 19.87
C ASP A 7 -11.45 -0.76 20.10
N ALA A 8 -10.27 -0.47 20.67
CA ALA A 8 -9.80 0.89 20.99
C ALA A 8 -9.06 1.60 19.84
N LEU A 9 -8.93 0.99 18.65
CA LEU A 9 -8.22 1.61 17.52
C LEU A 9 -9.04 2.79 16.97
N PRO A 10 -8.46 4.01 16.81
CA PRO A 10 -9.20 5.17 16.29
C PRO A 10 -9.87 4.95 14.94
N ALA A 11 -9.27 4.10 14.09
CA ALA A 11 -9.85 3.72 12.81
C ALA A 11 -11.22 3.03 12.94
N ALA A 12 -11.50 2.33 14.04
CA ALA A 12 -12.79 1.67 14.27
C ALA A 12 -13.94 2.68 14.24
N ALA A 13 -13.86 3.71 15.07
CA ALA A 13 -14.88 4.76 15.15
C ALA A 13 -15.06 5.52 13.82
N GLN A 14 -13.94 5.78 13.11
CA GLN A 14 -13.99 6.44 11.81
C GLN A 14 -14.71 5.59 10.77
N LEU A 15 -14.39 4.30 10.66
CA LEU A 15 -15.01 3.39 9.70
C LEU A 15 -16.50 3.15 10.00
N GLU A 16 -16.87 3.01 11.27
CA GLU A 16 -18.27 2.90 11.67
C GLU A 16 -19.07 4.15 11.31
N SER A 17 -18.50 5.35 11.49
CA SER A 17 -19.14 6.61 11.09
C SER A 17 -19.38 6.72 9.57
N GLU A 18 -18.61 5.97 8.78
CA GLU A 18 -18.74 5.88 7.31
C GLU A 18 -19.70 4.76 6.86
N ASN A 19 -20.41 4.11 7.78
CA ASN A 19 -21.22 2.91 7.54
C ASN A 19 -20.42 1.72 6.96
N ILE A 20 -19.13 1.66 7.26
CA ILE A 20 -18.28 0.52 6.92
C ILE A 20 -18.27 -0.42 8.13
N PHE A 21 -18.78 -1.63 7.92
CA PHE A 21 -18.86 -2.61 8.99
C PHE A 21 -17.47 -3.15 9.33
N VAL A 22 -17.04 -2.94 10.56
CA VAL A 22 -15.81 -3.52 11.12
C VAL A 22 -16.16 -4.58 12.16
N MET A 23 -15.33 -5.61 12.27
CA MET A 23 -15.45 -6.61 13.30
C MET A 23 -14.45 -6.31 14.40
N THR A 24 -14.94 -5.98 15.59
CA THR A 24 -14.07 -5.80 16.75
C THR A 24 -13.62 -7.17 17.27
N GLU A 25 -12.52 -7.19 18.05
CA GLU A 25 -11.97 -8.43 18.62
C GLU A 25 -13.01 -9.23 19.39
N TYR A 26 -13.87 -8.56 20.14
CA TYR A 26 -14.93 -9.20 20.91
C TYR A 26 -15.94 -9.96 20.01
N ARG A 27 -16.30 -9.40 18.87
CA ARG A 27 -17.23 -10.05 17.92
C ARG A 27 -16.62 -11.22 17.17
N ALA A 28 -15.33 -11.12 16.83
CA ALA A 28 -14.63 -12.12 16.03
C ALA A 28 -14.42 -13.45 16.77
N LEU A 29 -14.30 -13.41 18.10
CA LEU A 29 -14.09 -14.61 18.95
C LEU A 29 -15.24 -15.65 18.90
N HIS A 30 -16.34 -15.35 18.22
CA HIS A 30 -17.54 -16.22 18.16
C HIS A 30 -17.80 -16.79 16.75
N GLN A 31 -16.81 -16.79 15.84
CA GLN A 31 -16.95 -17.36 14.50
C GLN A 31 -15.88 -18.42 14.21
N ASP A 32 -16.30 -19.60 13.77
CA ASP A 32 -15.45 -20.77 13.44
C ASP A 32 -14.75 -20.66 12.06
N ILE A 33 -14.46 -19.46 11.56
CA ILE A 33 -13.78 -19.25 10.28
C ILE A 33 -12.38 -18.70 10.55
N ARG A 34 -11.33 -19.36 10.02
CA ARG A 34 -9.97 -18.83 10.08
C ARG A 34 -9.92 -17.48 9.36
N PRO A 35 -9.66 -16.38 10.07
CA PRO A 35 -9.46 -15.10 9.43
C PRO A 35 -8.13 -15.05 8.68
N LEU A 36 -8.07 -14.27 7.61
CA LEU A 36 -6.81 -13.91 6.98
C LEU A 36 -6.02 -12.97 7.88
N ARG A 37 -4.74 -13.24 8.06
CA ARG A 37 -3.85 -12.37 8.83
C ARG A 37 -3.06 -11.48 7.89
N VAL A 38 -3.32 -10.17 7.95
CA VAL A 38 -2.64 -9.15 7.14
C VAL A 38 -1.81 -8.25 8.04
N LEU A 39 -0.52 -8.15 7.73
CA LEU A 39 0.41 -7.24 8.38
C LEU A 39 0.52 -5.94 7.56
N ILE A 40 0.51 -4.78 8.20
CA ILE A 40 0.74 -3.49 7.56
C ILE A 40 2.00 -2.86 8.13
N LEU A 41 3.09 -2.85 7.37
CA LEU A 41 4.27 -2.05 7.67
C LEU A 41 3.99 -0.61 7.22
N ASN A 42 3.61 0.22 8.20
CA ASN A 42 3.26 1.61 7.95
C ASN A 42 4.49 2.51 8.13
N LEU A 43 5.07 2.93 7.00
CA LEU A 43 6.24 3.83 6.97
C LEU A 43 5.84 5.32 6.85
N MET A 44 4.55 5.61 6.64
CA MET A 44 4.05 6.98 6.52
C MET A 44 4.13 7.75 7.85
N PRO A 45 4.43 9.05 7.82
CA PRO A 45 4.45 9.88 9.02
C PRO A 45 3.05 10.11 9.61
N THR A 46 2.01 10.19 8.78
CA THR A 46 0.60 10.35 9.16
C THR A 46 -0.06 8.99 9.42
N LYS A 47 0.44 8.27 10.43
CA LYS A 47 0.09 6.86 10.66
C LYS A 47 -1.42 6.62 10.75
N ILE A 48 -2.14 7.37 11.58
CA ILE A 48 -3.58 7.19 11.80
C ILE A 48 -4.39 7.37 10.51
N ALA A 49 -4.05 8.38 9.69
CA ALA A 49 -4.72 8.58 8.40
C ALA A 49 -4.46 7.40 7.46
N THR A 50 -3.21 6.96 7.34
CA THR A 50 -2.82 5.83 6.49
C THR A 50 -3.46 4.52 6.96
N GLU A 51 -3.52 4.27 8.26
CA GLU A 51 -4.24 3.13 8.86
C GLU A 51 -5.69 3.11 8.39
N THR A 52 -6.40 4.23 8.57
CA THR A 52 -7.82 4.36 8.19
C THR A 52 -8.02 4.15 6.69
N GLN A 53 -7.16 4.74 5.87
CA GLN A 53 -7.22 4.63 4.41
C GLN A 53 -7.06 3.18 3.94
N ILE A 54 -6.04 2.47 4.42
CA ILE A 54 -5.79 1.07 4.03
C ILE A 54 -6.89 0.15 4.60
N MET A 55 -7.27 0.32 5.86
CA MET A 55 -8.32 -0.52 6.48
C MET A 55 -9.68 -0.35 5.78
N ARG A 56 -9.99 0.86 5.30
CA ARG A 56 -11.19 1.11 4.47
C ARG A 56 -11.18 0.28 3.18
N LYS A 57 -10.01 0.11 2.56
CA LYS A 57 -9.88 -0.73 1.35
C LYS A 57 -10.01 -2.22 1.69
N LEU A 58 -9.38 -2.66 2.77
CA LEU A 58 -9.43 -4.06 3.22
C LEU A 58 -10.81 -4.47 3.73
N SER A 59 -11.65 -3.54 4.21
CA SER A 59 -12.97 -3.85 4.79
C SER A 59 -14.04 -4.23 3.77
N ASN A 60 -13.86 -3.88 2.49
CA ASN A 60 -14.87 -4.16 1.45
C ASN A 60 -14.66 -5.56 0.83
N THR A 61 -14.74 -6.58 1.66
CA THR A 61 -14.63 -7.99 1.27
C THR A 61 -15.53 -8.85 2.15
N PRO A 62 -16.07 -9.98 1.67
CA PRO A 62 -16.76 -10.95 2.50
C PRO A 62 -15.81 -11.77 3.39
N LEU A 63 -14.49 -11.65 3.20
CA LEU A 63 -13.49 -12.39 3.97
C LEU A 63 -13.28 -11.73 5.33
N GLN A 64 -13.05 -12.53 6.35
CA GLN A 64 -12.62 -12.03 7.65
C GLN A 64 -11.11 -11.76 7.61
N VAL A 65 -10.71 -10.53 7.95
CA VAL A 65 -9.31 -10.09 7.93
C VAL A 65 -8.93 -9.58 9.31
N GLU A 66 -7.90 -10.17 9.89
CA GLU A 66 -7.20 -9.65 11.08
C GLU A 66 -6.03 -8.79 10.63
N VAL A 67 -5.90 -7.60 11.21
CA VAL A 67 -4.84 -6.66 10.85
C VAL A 67 -3.91 -6.44 12.03
N ASP A 68 -2.62 -6.74 11.83
CA ASP A 68 -1.54 -6.31 12.70
C ASP A 68 -0.82 -5.09 12.08
N LEU A 69 -0.47 -4.11 12.91
CA LEU A 69 0.29 -2.94 12.48
C LEU A 69 1.75 -3.10 12.89
N LEU A 70 2.66 -2.87 11.94
CA LEU A 70 4.10 -2.95 12.13
C LEU A 70 4.74 -1.58 11.92
N ARG A 71 5.68 -1.23 12.79
CA ARG A 71 6.57 -0.07 12.64
C ARG A 71 8.02 -0.49 12.68
N THR A 72 8.87 0.31 12.08
CA THR A 72 10.31 0.20 12.29
C THR A 72 10.68 0.65 13.71
N LYS A 73 11.59 -0.07 14.34
CA LYS A 73 12.09 0.24 15.69
C LYS A 73 13.15 1.33 15.66
N THR A 74 13.92 1.37 14.57
CA THR A 74 15.04 2.27 14.38
C THR A 74 14.63 3.71 14.10
N HIS A 75 13.41 3.93 13.60
CA HIS A 75 12.89 5.27 13.29
C HIS A 75 11.93 5.80 14.36
N LYS A 76 12.16 7.05 14.82
CA LYS A 76 11.25 7.74 15.75
C LYS A 76 10.16 8.50 14.96
N ALA A 77 8.94 8.01 15.00
CA ALA A 77 7.80 8.72 14.44
C ALA A 77 7.55 10.03 15.21
N THR A 78 7.48 11.15 14.50
CA THR A 78 7.33 12.51 15.08
C THR A 78 5.88 13.05 15.06
N HIS A 79 4.99 12.41 14.29
CA HIS A 79 3.63 12.92 14.04
C HIS A 79 2.52 12.05 14.67
N VAL A 80 2.87 11.14 15.56
CA VAL A 80 1.92 10.27 16.27
C VAL A 80 2.35 10.16 17.75
N SER A 81 1.39 10.02 18.66
CA SER A 81 1.70 9.87 20.08
C SER A 81 2.42 8.54 20.36
N ALA A 82 3.36 8.55 21.32
CA ALA A 82 4.04 7.33 21.76
C ALA A 82 3.02 6.27 22.25
N GLY A 83 1.98 6.69 22.96
CA GLY A 83 0.94 5.80 23.45
C GLY A 83 0.17 5.07 22.35
N HIS A 84 -0.10 5.73 21.20
CA HIS A 84 -0.72 5.07 20.05
C HIS A 84 0.19 3.99 19.48
N LEU A 85 1.48 4.29 19.32
CA LEU A 85 2.45 3.32 18.80
C LEU A 85 2.63 2.13 19.74
N GLU A 86 2.74 2.38 21.04
CA GLU A 86 2.91 1.31 22.04
C GLU A 86 1.68 0.42 22.16
N THR A 87 0.49 0.98 21.93
CA THR A 87 -0.76 0.23 22.07
C THR A 87 -1.09 -0.61 20.84
N PHE A 88 -0.86 -0.10 19.63
CA PHE A 88 -1.38 -0.69 18.39
C PHE A 88 -0.31 -1.23 17.45
N TYR A 89 0.95 -0.82 17.61
CA TYR A 89 2.02 -1.24 16.71
C TYR A 89 2.93 -2.26 17.34
N ARG A 90 3.26 -3.27 16.55
CA ARG A 90 4.32 -4.25 16.84
C ARG A 90 5.64 -3.79 16.24
N THR A 91 6.74 -4.32 16.76
CA THR A 91 8.07 -4.24 16.15
C THR A 91 8.40 -5.54 15.44
N PHE A 92 9.48 -5.57 14.64
CA PHE A 92 9.90 -6.79 13.97
C PHE A 92 10.24 -7.92 14.94
N ASP A 93 10.80 -7.58 16.09
CA ASP A 93 11.09 -8.56 17.15
C ASP A 93 9.84 -9.29 17.68
N ASP A 94 8.68 -8.61 17.66
CA ASP A 94 7.41 -9.17 18.15
C ASP A 94 6.75 -10.13 17.15
N ILE A 95 7.16 -10.10 15.87
CA ILE A 95 6.46 -10.81 14.79
C ILE A 95 7.33 -11.81 14.03
N ARG A 96 8.63 -11.89 14.32
CA ARG A 96 9.59 -12.66 13.53
C ARG A 96 9.25 -14.14 13.37
N ASP A 97 8.56 -14.73 14.35
CA ASP A 97 8.18 -16.15 14.38
C ASP A 97 6.71 -16.36 13.97
N ILE A 98 6.04 -15.31 13.46
CA ILE A 98 4.64 -15.33 13.08
C ILE A 98 4.53 -15.38 11.54
N HIS A 99 3.58 -16.16 11.05
CA HIS A 99 3.26 -16.23 9.62
C HIS A 99 2.00 -15.43 9.31
N TYR A 100 1.99 -14.79 8.13
CA TYR A 100 0.89 -13.95 7.64
C TYR A 100 0.43 -14.38 6.24
N ASP A 101 -0.85 -14.22 5.97
CA ASP A 101 -1.41 -14.40 4.63
C ASP A 101 -0.99 -13.27 3.70
N GLY A 102 -0.95 -12.04 4.21
CA GLY A 102 -0.58 -10.86 3.45
C GLY A 102 0.26 -9.86 4.22
N LEU A 103 1.09 -9.12 3.49
CA LEU A 103 1.84 -7.97 4.00
C LEU A 103 1.62 -6.76 3.07
N ILE A 104 1.35 -5.60 3.65
CA ILE A 104 1.34 -4.33 2.93
C ILE A 104 2.50 -3.49 3.42
N ILE A 105 3.38 -3.05 2.52
CA ILE A 105 4.47 -2.10 2.80
C ILE A 105 4.08 -0.76 2.18
N THR A 106 3.88 0.27 3.01
CA THR A 106 3.43 1.58 2.54
C THR A 106 4.56 2.39 1.90
N GLY A 107 4.21 3.50 1.27
CA GLY A 107 5.15 4.55 0.91
C GLY A 107 5.80 5.21 2.13
N ALA A 108 6.82 6.03 1.87
CA ALA A 108 7.51 6.85 2.85
C ALA A 108 8.02 8.15 2.21
N PRO A 109 8.07 9.28 2.93
CA PRO A 109 8.51 10.58 2.38
C PRO A 109 10.04 10.72 2.37
N VAL A 110 10.76 9.68 1.94
CA VAL A 110 12.23 9.60 1.90
C VAL A 110 12.74 9.27 0.49
N GLU A 111 11.91 9.47 -0.51
CA GLU A 111 12.16 9.04 -1.90
C GLU A 111 13.41 9.67 -2.54
N GLN A 112 13.78 10.90 -2.19
CA GLN A 112 14.95 11.57 -2.73
C GLN A 112 16.28 11.15 -2.05
N MET A 113 16.20 10.39 -0.94
CA MET A 113 17.39 9.83 -0.30
C MET A 113 17.80 8.53 -1.00
N PRO A 114 19.11 8.25 -1.16
CA PRO A 114 19.57 6.88 -1.46
C PRO A 114 18.98 5.89 -0.45
N PHE A 115 18.68 4.68 -0.89
CA PHE A 115 18.04 3.69 0.00
C PHE A 115 18.89 3.41 1.23
N GLU A 116 20.20 3.29 1.06
CA GLU A 116 21.18 2.97 2.10
C GLU A 116 21.35 4.09 3.14
N GLU A 117 20.94 5.33 2.82
CA GLU A 117 20.97 6.47 3.73
C GLU A 117 19.71 6.61 4.58
N VAL A 118 18.67 5.81 4.28
CA VAL A 118 17.44 5.78 5.09
C VAL A 118 17.74 5.06 6.41
N ASP A 119 17.48 5.71 7.53
CA ASP A 119 17.85 5.27 8.87
C ASP A 119 17.31 3.87 9.25
N TYR A 120 16.16 3.47 8.70
CA TYR A 120 15.54 2.15 8.91
C TYR A 120 15.77 1.17 7.74
N TRP A 121 16.61 1.51 6.76
CA TRP A 121 16.85 0.65 5.59
C TRP A 121 17.30 -0.77 5.94
N PRO A 122 18.28 -0.96 6.86
CA PRO A 122 18.70 -2.31 7.25
C PRO A 122 17.56 -3.14 7.86
N GLU A 123 16.70 -2.51 8.67
CA GLU A 123 15.55 -3.17 9.27
C GLU A 123 14.49 -3.51 8.21
N LEU A 124 14.25 -2.61 7.26
CA LEU A 124 13.34 -2.84 6.13
C LEU A 124 13.81 -4.00 5.26
N CYS A 125 15.09 -4.10 4.96
CA CYS A 125 15.68 -5.24 4.25
C CYS A 125 15.43 -6.55 4.99
N GLN A 126 15.66 -6.60 6.32
CA GLN A 126 15.36 -7.79 7.13
C GLN A 126 13.89 -8.18 7.07
N ILE A 127 12.98 -7.22 7.10
CA ILE A 127 11.53 -7.47 6.99
C ILE A 127 11.19 -8.00 5.61
N MET A 128 11.75 -7.45 4.54
CA MET A 128 11.54 -7.93 3.17
C MET A 128 12.10 -9.35 2.96
N ASP A 129 13.28 -9.65 3.48
CA ASP A 129 13.84 -11.02 3.46
C ASP A 129 12.96 -12.00 4.24
N TRP A 130 12.57 -11.64 5.46
CA TRP A 130 11.68 -12.43 6.30
C TRP A 130 10.33 -12.69 5.59
N SER A 131 9.81 -11.70 4.88
CA SER A 131 8.53 -11.84 4.16
C SER A 131 8.56 -12.94 3.09
N THR A 132 9.72 -13.27 2.55
CA THR A 132 9.84 -14.32 1.53
C THR A 132 9.46 -15.71 2.05
N THR A 133 9.61 -15.96 3.33
CA THR A 133 9.36 -17.26 3.98
C THR A 133 8.17 -17.25 4.95
N HIS A 134 7.78 -16.07 5.48
CA HIS A 134 6.76 -15.95 6.53
C HIS A 134 5.46 -15.28 6.03
N VAL A 135 5.46 -14.74 4.80
CA VAL A 135 4.29 -14.08 4.23
C VAL A 135 3.96 -14.71 2.89
N HIS A 136 2.68 -15.03 2.69
CA HIS A 136 2.27 -15.64 1.43
C HIS A 136 2.26 -14.64 0.27
N SER A 137 1.72 -13.42 0.48
CA SER A 137 1.64 -12.39 -0.57
C SER A 137 1.97 -11.00 -0.02
N THR A 138 2.79 -10.21 -0.73
CA THR A 138 3.21 -8.87 -0.32
C THR A 138 2.80 -7.82 -1.34
N LEU A 139 2.13 -6.75 -0.88
CA LEU A 139 1.75 -5.57 -1.65
C LEU A 139 2.61 -4.37 -1.22
N HIS A 140 3.42 -3.87 -2.14
CA HIS A 140 4.28 -2.70 -1.93
C HIS A 140 3.65 -1.47 -2.59
N ILE A 141 3.64 -0.32 -1.91
CA ILE A 141 2.97 0.90 -2.36
C ILE A 141 3.98 2.05 -2.47
N CYS A 142 3.95 2.78 -3.58
CA CYS A 142 4.73 3.99 -3.87
C CYS A 142 6.24 3.78 -3.61
N TRP A 143 6.85 4.51 -2.69
CA TRP A 143 8.26 4.29 -2.32
C TRP A 143 8.54 2.86 -1.84
N GLY A 144 7.59 2.24 -1.14
CA GLY A 144 7.69 0.82 -0.77
C GLY A 144 7.81 -0.10 -1.99
N ALA A 145 7.17 0.23 -3.11
CA ALA A 145 7.31 -0.49 -4.37
C ALA A 145 8.72 -0.34 -4.96
N GLN A 146 9.26 0.87 -4.96
CA GLN A 146 10.64 1.12 -5.41
C GLN A 146 11.66 0.40 -4.51
N ALA A 147 11.46 0.46 -3.19
CA ALA A 147 12.32 -0.22 -2.21
C ALA A 147 12.31 -1.75 -2.40
N GLY A 148 11.13 -2.33 -2.62
CA GLY A 148 10.99 -3.75 -2.89
C GLY A 148 11.63 -4.18 -4.21
N LEU A 149 11.50 -3.41 -5.29
CA LEU A 149 12.16 -3.67 -6.56
C LEU A 149 13.68 -3.56 -6.45
N TYR A 150 14.17 -2.57 -5.71
CA TYR A 150 15.59 -2.44 -5.46
C TYR A 150 16.14 -3.62 -4.65
N HIS A 151 15.49 -3.95 -3.53
CA HIS A 151 15.95 -5.00 -2.63
C HIS A 151 15.94 -6.40 -3.27
N HIS A 152 14.86 -6.74 -3.95
CA HIS A 152 14.69 -8.11 -4.48
C HIS A 152 15.27 -8.32 -5.87
N TYR A 153 15.39 -7.25 -6.69
CA TYR A 153 15.78 -7.36 -8.11
C TYR A 153 16.88 -6.39 -8.52
N GLY A 154 17.40 -5.54 -7.62
CA GLY A 154 18.47 -4.59 -7.91
C GLY A 154 18.05 -3.42 -8.82
N ILE A 155 16.75 -3.21 -9.05
CA ILE A 155 16.24 -2.17 -9.93
C ILE A 155 16.34 -0.81 -9.24
N GLN A 156 17.08 0.11 -9.86
CA GLN A 156 17.36 1.44 -9.31
C GLN A 156 16.20 2.40 -9.52
N LYS A 157 16.00 3.29 -8.55
CA LYS A 157 15.16 4.48 -8.73
C LYS A 157 15.95 5.64 -9.29
N TYR A 158 15.28 6.60 -9.90
CA TYR A 158 15.84 7.86 -10.38
C TYR A 158 14.92 9.03 -10.02
N ASP A 159 15.49 10.22 -9.90
CA ASP A 159 14.74 11.44 -9.65
C ASP A 159 13.94 11.86 -10.89
N LEU A 160 12.67 12.24 -10.68
CA LEU A 160 11.86 12.85 -11.71
C LEU A 160 12.23 14.33 -11.86
N PRO A 161 12.11 14.90 -13.06
CA PRO A 161 12.38 16.33 -13.29
C PRO A 161 11.37 17.25 -12.55
N ALA A 162 10.18 16.76 -12.28
CA ALA A 162 9.15 17.39 -11.48
C ALA A 162 8.37 16.32 -10.71
N LYS A 163 7.77 16.70 -9.57
CA LYS A 163 6.95 15.78 -8.77
C LYS A 163 5.76 15.29 -9.59
N ALA A 164 5.62 13.99 -9.75
CA ALA A 164 4.40 13.38 -10.29
C ALA A 164 3.30 13.42 -9.22
N SER A 165 2.54 14.50 -9.17
CA SER A 165 1.44 14.73 -8.24
C SER A 165 0.15 14.97 -9.01
N GLY A 166 -0.86 14.11 -8.83
CA GLY A 166 -2.11 14.24 -9.56
C GLY A 166 -2.87 12.94 -9.74
N VAL A 167 -3.87 13.00 -10.62
CA VAL A 167 -4.73 11.88 -11.01
C VAL A 167 -4.56 11.64 -12.50
N PHE A 168 -3.90 10.56 -12.85
CA PHE A 168 -3.50 10.27 -14.22
C PHE A 168 -4.29 9.12 -14.81
N GLU A 169 -4.48 9.13 -16.12
CA GLU A 169 -5.06 8.01 -16.86
C GLU A 169 -4.05 6.89 -17.01
N HIS A 170 -4.51 5.66 -16.84
CA HIS A 170 -3.74 4.43 -16.96
C HIS A 170 -4.45 3.45 -17.88
N TYR A 171 -3.69 2.49 -18.42
CA TYR A 171 -4.24 1.39 -19.21
C TYR A 171 -3.59 0.05 -18.85
N LEU A 172 -4.32 -1.02 -19.16
CA LEU A 172 -3.89 -2.37 -18.85
C LEU A 172 -2.96 -2.92 -19.93
N VAL A 173 -1.78 -3.37 -19.52
CA VAL A 173 -0.83 -4.14 -20.37
C VAL A 173 -1.17 -5.63 -20.30
N LYS A 174 -1.67 -6.09 -19.15
CA LYS A 174 -2.06 -7.47 -18.88
C LYS A 174 -3.51 -7.56 -18.37
N PRO A 175 -4.51 -7.34 -19.24
CA PRO A 175 -5.91 -7.32 -18.84
C PRO A 175 -6.41 -8.67 -18.29
N GLN A 176 -5.72 -9.79 -18.57
CA GLN A 176 -6.07 -11.12 -18.09
C GLN A 176 -5.62 -11.35 -16.63
N SER A 177 -4.78 -10.47 -16.07
CA SER A 177 -4.33 -10.63 -14.69
C SER A 177 -5.51 -10.56 -13.72
N PRO A 178 -5.70 -11.56 -12.82
CA PRO A 178 -6.75 -11.51 -11.81
C PRO A 178 -6.68 -10.26 -10.92
N LEU A 179 -5.50 -9.65 -10.77
CA LEU A 179 -5.31 -8.44 -9.98
C LEU A 179 -6.15 -7.25 -10.48
N VAL A 180 -6.33 -7.15 -11.78
CA VAL A 180 -7.06 -6.07 -12.45
C VAL A 180 -8.44 -6.51 -12.96
N ARG A 181 -8.95 -7.64 -12.47
CA ARG A 181 -10.29 -8.11 -12.85
C ARG A 181 -11.35 -7.08 -12.47
N GLY A 182 -12.16 -6.70 -13.45
CA GLY A 182 -13.20 -5.69 -13.32
C GLY A 182 -12.72 -4.25 -13.47
N PHE A 183 -11.44 -4.03 -13.76
CA PHE A 183 -10.97 -2.71 -14.19
C PHE A 183 -11.47 -2.41 -15.59
N ASP A 184 -11.72 -1.12 -15.85
CA ASP A 184 -11.93 -0.63 -17.20
C ASP A 184 -10.60 -0.68 -18.01
N ASP A 185 -10.67 -0.72 -19.33
CA ASP A 185 -9.47 -0.72 -20.19
C ASP A 185 -8.59 0.51 -19.96
N ARG A 186 -9.24 1.65 -19.65
CA ARG A 186 -8.63 2.89 -19.18
C ARG A 186 -9.25 3.30 -17.85
N PHE A 187 -8.42 3.73 -16.92
CA PHE A 187 -8.85 4.10 -15.56
C PHE A 187 -7.93 5.16 -14.98
N TYR A 188 -8.37 5.78 -13.89
CA TYR A 188 -7.59 6.81 -13.20
C TYR A 188 -6.96 6.29 -11.92
N ALA A 189 -5.72 6.73 -11.65
CA ALA A 189 -5.03 6.47 -10.41
C ALA A 189 -4.26 7.69 -9.89
N VAL A 190 -4.11 7.77 -8.58
CA VAL A 190 -3.43 8.86 -7.88
C VAL A 190 -1.94 8.57 -7.77
N HIS A 191 -1.13 9.58 -8.07
CA HIS A 191 0.30 9.58 -7.82
C HIS A 191 0.72 10.79 -6.97
N SER A 192 1.74 10.60 -6.13
CA SER A 192 2.43 11.66 -5.38
C SER A 192 3.85 11.19 -5.10
N ARG A 193 4.77 11.38 -6.05
CA ARG A 193 6.15 10.90 -5.95
C ARG A 193 7.15 11.79 -6.68
N ASN A 194 8.37 11.85 -6.17
CA ASN A 194 9.50 12.58 -6.75
C ASN A 194 10.47 11.65 -7.51
N THR A 195 10.31 10.34 -7.37
CA THR A 195 11.17 9.34 -7.99
C THR A 195 10.37 8.29 -8.73
N ASP A 196 11.02 7.58 -9.66
CA ASP A 196 10.46 6.47 -10.41
C ASP A 196 11.50 5.39 -10.67
N VAL A 197 11.09 4.28 -11.27
CA VAL A 197 11.97 3.27 -11.87
C VAL A 197 11.74 3.22 -13.38
N ARG A 198 12.76 2.84 -14.14
CA ARG A 198 12.63 2.73 -15.59
C ARG A 198 11.84 1.50 -15.97
N ARG A 199 10.89 1.67 -16.87
CA ARG A 199 10.08 0.58 -17.39
C ARG A 199 10.95 -0.50 -18.05
N GLU A 200 11.98 -0.08 -18.76
CA GLU A 200 12.92 -0.97 -19.47
C GLU A 200 13.68 -1.87 -18.51
N ASP A 201 14.05 -1.37 -17.32
CA ASP A 201 14.74 -2.16 -16.30
C ASP A 201 13.82 -3.22 -15.70
N VAL A 202 12.52 -2.90 -15.53
CA VAL A 202 11.51 -3.86 -15.06
C VAL A 202 11.21 -4.91 -16.13
N GLU A 203 11.06 -4.50 -17.39
CA GLU A 203 10.80 -5.42 -18.52
C GLU A 203 12.00 -6.32 -18.85
N ALA A 204 13.22 -5.91 -18.49
CA ALA A 204 14.43 -6.72 -18.64
C ALA A 204 14.57 -7.81 -17.56
N GLU A 205 13.84 -7.70 -16.43
CA GLU A 205 13.86 -8.68 -15.34
C GLU A 205 12.83 -9.81 -15.60
N PRO A 206 13.29 -11.06 -15.89
CA PRO A 206 12.38 -12.15 -16.26
C PRO A 206 11.40 -12.57 -15.17
N GLN A 207 11.68 -12.22 -13.92
CA GLN A 207 10.84 -12.53 -12.77
C GLN A 207 9.74 -11.49 -12.55
N LEU A 208 9.65 -10.46 -13.40
CA LEU A 208 8.66 -9.39 -13.27
C LEU A 208 7.73 -9.30 -14.49
N GLU A 209 6.52 -8.85 -14.25
CA GLU A 209 5.51 -8.55 -15.27
C GLU A 209 4.92 -7.15 -15.04
N VAL A 210 4.93 -6.32 -16.08
CA VAL A 210 4.21 -5.04 -16.09
C VAL A 210 2.73 -5.32 -16.35
N VAL A 211 1.86 -4.87 -15.46
CA VAL A 211 0.40 -5.11 -15.53
C VAL A 211 -0.36 -3.88 -16.01
N ALA A 212 -0.01 -2.68 -15.52
CA ALA A 212 -0.65 -1.44 -15.89
C ALA A 212 0.34 -0.29 -15.92
N VAL A 213 0.15 0.66 -16.83
CA VAL A 213 1.01 1.82 -17.05
C VAL A 213 0.19 3.07 -17.41
N SER A 214 0.85 4.24 -17.35
CA SER A 214 0.37 5.52 -17.85
C SER A 214 1.35 6.07 -18.89
N ASP A 215 0.83 6.76 -19.89
CA ASP A 215 1.65 7.48 -20.87
C ASP A 215 2.31 8.74 -20.25
N GLU A 216 1.70 9.30 -19.17
CA GLU A 216 2.17 10.51 -18.51
C GLU A 216 3.15 10.22 -17.35
N VAL A 217 2.88 9.18 -16.56
CA VAL A 217 3.60 8.92 -15.30
C VAL A 217 4.20 7.51 -15.21
N GLY A 218 4.31 6.78 -16.32
CA GLY A 218 5.03 5.53 -16.41
C GLY A 218 4.35 4.34 -15.72
N LEU A 219 5.10 3.61 -14.91
CA LEU A 219 4.62 2.39 -14.27
C LEU A 219 3.54 2.66 -13.22
N TYR A 220 2.51 1.80 -13.19
CA TYR A 220 1.52 1.78 -12.12
C TYR A 220 1.51 0.46 -11.35
N ILE A 221 1.34 -0.66 -12.03
CA ILE A 221 1.30 -1.99 -11.39
C ILE A 221 2.33 -2.90 -12.05
N VAL A 222 3.19 -3.45 -11.23
CA VAL A 222 4.13 -4.52 -11.56
C VAL A 222 3.89 -5.68 -10.59
N LYS A 223 4.06 -6.93 -11.03
CA LYS A 223 4.01 -8.08 -10.15
C LYS A 223 5.16 -9.04 -10.45
N SER A 224 5.51 -9.87 -9.47
CA SER A 224 6.41 -11.00 -9.71
C SER A 224 5.68 -12.12 -10.47
N THR A 225 6.43 -12.89 -11.27
CA THR A 225 5.88 -14.00 -12.07
C THR A 225 5.33 -15.13 -11.19
N ASP A 226 5.90 -15.34 -9.99
CA ASP A 226 5.39 -16.24 -8.96
C ASP A 226 4.11 -15.74 -8.29
N SER A 227 3.68 -14.51 -8.61
CA SER A 227 2.48 -13.86 -8.05
C SER A 227 2.50 -13.68 -6.53
N ARG A 228 3.68 -13.59 -5.92
CA ARG A 228 3.86 -13.37 -4.49
C ARG A 228 4.13 -11.91 -4.12
N ARG A 229 4.68 -11.11 -5.05
CA ARG A 229 5.03 -9.70 -4.81
C ARG A 229 4.34 -8.80 -5.81
N PHE A 230 3.75 -7.72 -5.31
CA PHE A 230 3.02 -6.72 -6.09
C PHE A 230 3.59 -5.34 -5.77
N PHE A 231 3.82 -4.54 -6.80
CA PHE A 231 4.43 -3.22 -6.71
C PHE A 231 3.50 -2.21 -7.37
N VAL A 232 2.94 -1.32 -6.57
CA VAL A 232 1.98 -0.29 -7.02
C VAL A 232 2.61 1.07 -6.82
N PHE A 233 2.87 1.79 -7.90
CA PHE A 233 3.60 3.06 -7.90
C PHE A 233 2.75 4.28 -7.51
N GLY A 234 1.44 4.13 -7.56
CA GLY A 234 0.49 5.15 -7.10
C GLY A 234 0.03 4.91 -5.67
N HIS A 235 -0.98 5.69 -5.27
CA HIS A 235 -1.59 5.66 -3.95
C HIS A 235 -3.07 5.25 -4.02
N PRO A 236 -3.38 3.96 -4.23
CA PRO A 236 -4.78 3.49 -4.31
C PRO A 236 -5.52 3.65 -2.98
N GLU A 237 -4.80 3.82 -1.86
CA GLU A 237 -5.38 4.04 -0.54
C GLU A 237 -5.89 5.47 -0.33
N TYR A 238 -5.41 6.47 -1.07
CA TYR A 238 -5.69 7.89 -0.82
C TYR A 238 -7.18 8.22 -0.84
N ASP A 239 -7.57 9.03 0.14
CA ASP A 239 -8.88 9.68 0.19
C ASP A 239 -8.94 10.87 -0.79
N THR A 240 -10.17 11.36 -1.02
CA THR A 240 -10.41 12.45 -1.96
C THR A 240 -9.54 13.66 -1.67
N ASP A 241 -9.37 14.02 -0.40
CA ASP A 241 -8.68 15.25 0.02
C ASP A 241 -7.17 15.08 0.24
N THR A 242 -6.62 13.88 0.13
CA THR A 242 -5.23 13.64 0.53
C THR A 242 -4.24 14.48 -0.27
N LEU A 243 -4.39 14.55 -1.60
CA LEU A 243 -3.52 15.40 -2.43
C LEU A 243 -3.70 16.89 -2.16
N ARG A 244 -4.93 17.35 -1.85
CA ARG A 244 -5.20 18.75 -1.46
C ARG A 244 -4.43 19.09 -0.18
N LEU A 245 -4.49 18.21 0.82
CA LEU A 245 -3.78 18.42 2.09
C LEU A 245 -2.26 18.41 1.91
N GLU A 246 -1.73 17.58 1.02
CA GLU A 246 -0.31 17.60 0.66
C GLU A 246 0.07 18.92 -0.03
N TYR A 247 -0.70 19.33 -1.04
CA TYR A 247 -0.49 20.57 -1.77
C TYR A 247 -0.52 21.79 -0.83
N GLU A 248 -1.56 21.94 0.00
CA GLU A 248 -1.70 23.03 0.95
C GLU A 248 -0.57 23.04 1.99
N ARG A 249 -0.14 21.86 2.47
CA ARG A 249 1.03 21.73 3.36
C ARG A 249 2.29 22.27 2.69
N ASP A 250 2.52 21.89 1.44
CA ASP A 250 3.73 22.26 0.72
C ASP A 250 3.72 23.77 0.35
N VAL A 251 2.56 24.33 0.00
CA VAL A 251 2.36 25.80 -0.13
C VAL A 251 2.67 26.52 1.16
N LYS A 252 2.13 26.05 2.29
CA LYS A 252 2.38 26.65 3.63
C LYS A 252 3.85 26.60 4.04
N ARG A 253 4.61 25.62 3.52
CA ARG A 253 6.06 25.50 3.72
C ARG A 253 6.89 26.36 2.75
N GLY A 254 6.26 27.07 1.82
CA GLY A 254 6.93 27.90 0.83
C GLY A 254 7.66 27.13 -0.26
N LEU A 255 7.29 25.87 -0.52
CA LEU A 255 7.92 25.02 -1.51
C LEU A 255 7.45 25.30 -2.95
N ASN A 256 6.46 26.18 -3.15
CA ASN A 256 5.86 26.52 -4.44
C ASN A 256 5.52 25.28 -5.29
N PRO A 257 4.76 24.31 -4.75
CA PRO A 257 4.42 23.11 -5.49
C PRO A 257 3.54 23.45 -6.71
N GLU A 258 3.68 22.68 -7.78
CA GLU A 258 2.70 22.69 -8.87
C GLU A 258 1.34 22.19 -8.37
N VAL A 259 0.27 22.73 -8.96
CA VAL A 259 -1.09 22.22 -8.69
C VAL A 259 -1.16 20.75 -9.12
N PRO A 260 -1.68 19.83 -8.28
CA PRO A 260 -1.81 18.44 -8.67
C PRO A 260 -2.59 18.27 -9.98
N ALA A 261 -1.95 17.62 -10.97
CA ALA A 261 -2.47 17.48 -12.33
C ALA A 261 -3.80 16.71 -12.34
N HIS A 262 -4.78 17.18 -13.10
CA HIS A 262 -6.10 16.52 -13.32
C HIS A 262 -6.89 16.22 -12.03
N TYR A 263 -6.53 16.83 -10.92
CA TYR A 263 -7.13 16.55 -9.62
C TYR A 263 -8.25 17.54 -9.27
N PHE A 264 -7.99 18.84 -9.43
CA PHE A 264 -9.01 19.85 -9.24
C PHE A 264 -9.79 20.10 -10.54
N PRO A 265 -11.12 20.28 -10.49
CA PRO A 265 -11.89 20.69 -11.66
C PRO A 265 -11.34 21.99 -12.28
N GLY A 266 -10.94 21.93 -13.55
CA GLY A 266 -10.35 23.08 -14.26
C GLY A 266 -8.99 23.52 -13.73
N ASP A 267 -8.28 22.66 -13.02
CA ASP A 267 -7.00 22.94 -12.35
C ASP A 267 -7.05 24.11 -11.36
N ASP A 268 -8.25 24.41 -10.83
CA ASP A 268 -8.48 25.44 -9.84
C ASP A 268 -8.35 24.84 -8.41
N PRO A 269 -7.28 25.16 -7.65
CA PRO A 269 -7.09 24.63 -6.30
C PRO A 269 -8.14 25.13 -5.28
N ALA A 270 -8.98 26.10 -5.62
CA ALA A 270 -10.13 26.50 -4.82
C ALA A 270 -11.36 25.63 -5.05
N ALA A 271 -11.39 24.85 -6.14
CA ALA A 271 -12.48 23.93 -6.43
C ALA A 271 -12.41 22.66 -5.58
N GLU A 272 -13.57 22.05 -5.28
CA GLU A 272 -13.62 20.77 -4.57
C GLU A 272 -13.15 19.63 -5.49
N PRO A 273 -12.17 18.80 -5.06
CA PRO A 273 -11.66 17.72 -5.87
C PRO A 273 -12.68 16.60 -6.04
N ARG A 274 -12.55 15.86 -7.14
CA ARG A 274 -13.42 14.71 -7.44
C ARG A 274 -12.62 13.41 -7.37
N ASN A 275 -13.14 12.44 -6.63
CA ASN A 275 -12.53 11.11 -6.60
C ASN A 275 -13.00 10.27 -7.79
N VAL A 276 -12.12 10.08 -8.75
CA VAL A 276 -12.37 9.27 -9.98
C VAL A 276 -11.56 7.96 -10.00
N TRP A 277 -10.81 7.66 -8.92
CA TRP A 277 -9.98 6.44 -8.79
C TRP A 277 -10.53 5.43 -7.77
N ARG A 278 -11.62 5.75 -7.08
CA ARG A 278 -12.14 4.97 -5.95
C ARG A 278 -12.47 3.52 -6.31
N SER A 279 -13.13 3.30 -7.43
CA SER A 279 -13.60 1.97 -7.83
C SER A 279 -12.44 1.04 -8.16
N GLN A 280 -11.50 1.46 -8.97
CA GLN A 280 -10.33 0.66 -9.34
C GLN A 280 -9.39 0.45 -8.15
N ALA A 281 -9.20 1.48 -7.33
CA ALA A 281 -8.46 1.34 -6.08
C ALA A 281 -9.08 0.30 -5.15
N GLN A 282 -10.42 0.27 -5.03
CA GLN A 282 -11.11 -0.74 -4.23
C GLN A 282 -10.97 -2.14 -4.84
N LEU A 283 -11.14 -2.26 -6.16
CA LEU A 283 -10.98 -3.54 -6.87
C LEU A 283 -9.55 -4.09 -6.71
N LEU A 284 -8.51 -3.25 -6.76
CA LEU A 284 -7.14 -3.66 -6.57
C LEU A 284 -6.96 -4.42 -5.24
N TYR A 285 -7.39 -3.83 -4.13
CA TYR A 285 -7.30 -4.46 -2.81
C TYR A 285 -8.18 -5.71 -2.69
N THR A 286 -9.40 -5.65 -3.20
CA THR A 286 -10.32 -6.79 -3.18
C THR A 286 -9.79 -7.96 -4.00
N ASN A 287 -9.24 -7.70 -5.19
CA ASN A 287 -8.66 -8.72 -6.05
C ASN A 287 -7.39 -9.31 -5.45
N TRP A 288 -6.50 -8.46 -4.88
CA TRP A 288 -5.32 -8.95 -4.17
C TRP A 288 -5.70 -9.86 -3.01
N LEU A 289 -6.63 -9.43 -2.13
CA LEU A 289 -7.10 -10.25 -1.02
C LEU A 289 -7.72 -11.57 -1.50
N ASN A 290 -8.56 -11.53 -2.53
CA ASN A 290 -9.30 -12.70 -2.98
C ASN A 290 -8.42 -13.70 -3.74
N TYR A 291 -7.65 -13.22 -4.73
CA TYR A 291 -6.96 -14.11 -5.67
C TYR A 291 -5.52 -14.46 -5.25
N TYR A 292 -4.86 -13.62 -4.46
CA TYR A 292 -3.44 -13.76 -4.14
C TYR A 292 -3.15 -13.87 -2.65
N VAL A 293 -4.16 -13.65 -1.80
CA VAL A 293 -4.05 -13.90 -0.38
C VAL A 293 -4.94 -15.09 0.00
N TYR A 294 -6.25 -15.01 -0.24
CA TYR A 294 -7.19 -16.04 0.22
C TYR A 294 -7.12 -17.34 -0.58
N GLN A 295 -7.19 -17.27 -1.93
CA GLN A 295 -7.32 -18.49 -2.76
C GLN A 295 -6.03 -19.28 -2.88
N THR A 296 -4.88 -18.66 -2.71
CA THR A 296 -3.56 -19.27 -2.91
C THR A 296 -2.83 -19.57 -1.61
N THR A 297 -3.23 -18.97 -0.48
CA THR A 297 -2.59 -19.24 0.81
C THR A 297 -2.85 -20.70 1.24
N PRO A 298 -1.82 -21.45 1.68
CA PRO A 298 -2.01 -22.77 2.28
C PRO A 298 -2.90 -22.69 3.52
N TYR A 299 -3.70 -23.73 3.77
CA TYR A 299 -4.53 -23.79 4.98
C TYR A 299 -3.68 -23.67 6.27
N ASP A 300 -2.52 -24.31 6.27
CA ASP A 300 -1.51 -24.20 7.32
C ASP A 300 -0.52 -23.07 6.98
N LEU A 301 -0.60 -21.94 7.70
CA LEU A 301 0.29 -20.79 7.50
C LEU A 301 1.77 -21.07 7.78
N ALA A 302 2.10 -22.10 8.56
CA ALA A 302 3.50 -22.49 8.76
C ALA A 302 4.17 -22.92 7.43
N ARG A 303 3.39 -23.25 6.41
CA ARG A 303 3.84 -23.56 5.05
C ARG A 303 3.81 -22.37 4.09
N ALA A 304 3.49 -21.18 4.57
CA ALA A 304 3.56 -19.97 3.76
C ALA A 304 5.04 -19.70 3.40
N GLY A 305 5.35 -19.71 2.10
CA GLY A 305 6.73 -19.57 1.63
C GLY A 305 7.33 -20.85 1.02
N GLU A 306 6.69 -22.02 1.17
CA GLU A 306 7.06 -23.21 0.40
C GLU A 306 6.64 -23.03 -1.07
N GLU A 307 7.52 -23.38 -2.00
CA GLU A 307 7.19 -23.43 -3.43
C GLU A 307 6.17 -24.55 -3.69
N HIS A 308 5.17 -24.24 -4.52
CA HIS A 308 4.19 -25.20 -5.03
C HIS A 308 4.52 -25.60 -6.45
#